data_0ea556db5b9270f3e40da3b596b5c6f0
#
_entry.id   0ea556db5b9270f3e40da3b596b5c6f0
#
_cell.length_a   1.000
_cell.length_b   1.000
_cell.length_c   1.000
_cell.angle_alpha   90.00
_cell.angle_beta   90.00
_cell.angle_gamma   90.00
#
_symmetry.space_group_name_H-M   'P 1'
#
loop_
_entity.id
_entity.type
_entity.pdbx_description
1 polymer ?
#
loop_
_entity_poly.entity_id
_entity_poly.type
_entity_poly.pdbx_seq_one_letter_code
_entity_poly.pdbx_strand_id
1 'polypeptide(L)'
;MKIRRRSFIQNTLLAGAGVAAGRARGAVGADGVRAKDGDVRAVLLHLGYNMWHDPQTKLNLNEALWDQTIAFMAEKKMNLLVVDVGEGLAFPSRPELAVDGSWSPAKMRAFVARVNGLGIEVVPKLNFSATHDVWLGVYSRMVSSRKYYEAVKDVIRDTAEIFSSPRLFHLGWDEETAQHQSRQDYAVVRQGDLWWHDFLYTVKCAEDAGSRPWVWSDYGWHHTDYLTRCPKSVMQSNWYYDEDLGGMSLDKEKNRYAHILKHYLDLDKAGFDQIPCGSNWLSGRHKQAKLPANESIVPLVKFCREKVSPQLLKGFMMASWAYLKDEQAYAANRAGIELLDLALQ
;
A
#
# COMPACT_ATOMS: atom_id res chain seq x y z
N MET A 1 -27.19 -42.88 -12.42
CA MET A 1 -27.25 -41.74 -13.39
C MET A 1 -25.88 -41.07 -13.40
N LYS A 2 -25.05 -41.38 -14.41
CA LYS A 2 -23.65 -40.87 -14.49
C LYS A 2 -23.68 -39.54 -15.23
N ILE A 3 -23.35 -38.44 -14.54
CA ILE A 3 -23.17 -37.11 -15.15
C ILE A 3 -21.73 -37.03 -15.67
N ARG A 4 -21.59 -36.94 -16.99
CA ARG A 4 -20.30 -36.72 -17.66
C ARG A 4 -19.90 -35.24 -17.54
N ARG A 5 -18.75 -34.96 -16.92
CA ARG A 5 -18.07 -33.67 -17.02
C ARG A 5 -17.52 -33.48 -18.42
N ARG A 6 -17.95 -32.44 -19.12
CA ARG A 6 -17.33 -31.99 -20.37
C ARG A 6 -16.19 -31.01 -20.01
N SER A 7 -14.98 -31.38 -20.32
CA SER A 7 -13.82 -30.52 -20.37
C SER A 7 -13.94 -29.55 -21.57
N PHE A 8 -13.81 -28.29 -21.34
CA PHE A 8 -13.63 -27.24 -22.34
C PHE A 8 -12.25 -26.66 -22.19
N ILE A 9 -11.27 -27.21 -22.87
CA ILE A 9 -9.99 -26.57 -23.15
C ILE A 9 -9.79 -26.73 -24.65
N GLN A 10 -9.89 -25.65 -25.40
CA GLN A 10 -9.35 -25.56 -26.73
C GLN A 10 -8.40 -24.37 -26.85
N ASN A 11 -7.14 -24.71 -27.07
CA ASN A 11 -6.05 -23.86 -27.46
C ASN A 11 -6.37 -23.11 -28.76
N THR A 12 -6.10 -21.82 -28.79
CA THR A 12 -5.90 -21.10 -30.04
C THR A 12 -4.55 -20.37 -29.95
N LEU A 13 -3.54 -21.01 -30.54
CA LEU A 13 -2.29 -20.38 -30.94
C LEU A 13 -2.58 -19.55 -32.20
N LEU A 14 -2.40 -18.25 -32.11
CA LEU A 14 -2.29 -17.38 -33.28
C LEU A 14 -0.94 -16.67 -33.25
N ALA A 15 -0.13 -17.01 -34.25
CA ALA A 15 1.09 -16.31 -34.58
C ALA A 15 0.77 -14.87 -35.01
N GLY A 16 1.30 -13.90 -34.30
CA GLY A 16 1.17 -12.49 -34.62
C GLY A 16 2.39 -11.97 -35.36
N ALA A 17 2.17 -11.44 -36.54
CA ALA A 17 3.13 -10.67 -37.31
C ALA A 17 3.48 -9.37 -36.60
N GLY A 18 4.77 -9.04 -36.57
CA GLY A 18 5.26 -7.78 -36.00
C GLY A 18 4.77 -6.56 -36.77
N VAL A 19 4.17 -5.63 -36.05
CA VAL A 19 3.94 -4.27 -36.52
C VAL A 19 4.87 -3.37 -35.70
N ALA A 20 5.80 -2.72 -36.38
CA ALA A 20 6.66 -1.67 -35.82
C ALA A 20 5.78 -0.50 -35.40
N ALA A 21 5.57 -0.33 -34.09
CA ALA A 21 4.89 0.81 -33.54
C ALA A 21 5.82 2.04 -33.61
N GLY A 22 5.45 3.01 -34.42
CA GLY A 22 6.05 4.32 -34.46
C GLY A 22 6.01 4.96 -33.07
N ARG A 23 7.15 5.50 -32.63
CA ARG A 23 7.25 6.33 -31.43
C ARG A 23 6.35 7.57 -31.62
N ALA A 24 5.17 7.54 -31.02
CA ALA A 24 4.46 8.76 -30.71
C ALA A 24 5.30 9.53 -29.71
N ARG A 25 5.88 10.67 -30.11
CA ARG A 25 6.45 11.65 -29.20
C ARG A 25 5.28 12.20 -28.37
N GLY A 26 5.05 11.58 -27.21
CA GLY A 26 4.15 12.09 -26.19
C GLY A 26 4.67 13.42 -25.68
N ALA A 27 3.75 14.32 -25.40
CA ALA A 27 3.96 15.62 -24.82
C ALA A 27 4.96 15.56 -23.65
N VAL A 28 5.84 16.56 -23.56
CA VAL A 28 6.73 16.82 -22.44
C VAL A 28 5.84 17.06 -21.21
N GLY A 29 5.55 15.99 -20.45
CA GLY A 29 5.01 16.07 -19.12
C GLY A 29 6.11 16.70 -18.26
N ALA A 30 5.75 17.68 -17.42
CA ALA A 30 6.65 18.24 -16.43
C ALA A 30 7.33 17.08 -15.70
N ASP A 31 8.67 17.07 -15.69
CA ASP A 31 9.44 16.09 -14.91
C ASP A 31 9.04 16.21 -13.45
N GLY A 32 8.08 15.38 -13.02
CA GLY A 32 7.60 15.34 -11.65
C GLY A 32 8.74 14.96 -10.72
N VAL A 33 8.73 15.51 -9.52
CA VAL A 33 9.66 15.12 -8.46
C VAL A 33 9.57 13.61 -8.26
N ARG A 34 10.73 12.94 -8.24
CA ARG A 34 10.84 11.50 -7.99
C ARG A 34 11.83 11.25 -6.86
N ALA A 35 11.38 10.51 -5.86
CA ALA A 35 12.27 9.97 -4.85
C ALA A 35 13.29 9.02 -5.50
N LYS A 36 14.57 9.20 -5.17
CA LYS A 36 15.65 8.38 -5.75
C LYS A 36 15.59 6.98 -5.17
N ASP A 37 15.68 5.96 -6.03
CA ASP A 37 15.83 4.57 -5.60
C ASP A 37 17.07 4.41 -4.71
N GLY A 38 16.90 3.74 -3.57
CA GLY A 38 17.91 3.60 -2.52
C GLY A 38 17.88 4.70 -1.46
N ASP A 39 17.13 5.80 -1.69
CA ASP A 39 16.97 6.91 -0.73
C ASP A 39 15.48 7.29 -0.53
N VAL A 40 14.57 6.35 -0.71
CA VAL A 40 13.15 6.60 -0.43
C VAL A 40 12.93 6.76 1.07
N ARG A 41 12.36 7.91 1.47
CA ARG A 41 11.97 8.30 2.83
C ARG A 41 10.48 8.56 2.82
N ALA A 42 9.71 7.47 2.85
CA ALA A 42 8.26 7.52 2.65
C ALA A 42 7.49 7.70 3.96
N VAL A 43 6.41 8.46 3.88
CA VAL A 43 5.39 8.55 4.94
C VAL A 43 4.03 8.21 4.35
N LEU A 44 3.27 7.36 5.04
CA LEU A 44 1.90 7.04 4.66
C LEU A 44 0.94 7.87 5.49
N LEU A 45 0.04 8.61 4.82
CA LEU A 45 -1.03 9.37 5.44
C LEU A 45 -2.39 8.96 4.85
N HIS A 46 -3.43 8.94 5.69
CA HIS A 46 -4.78 8.58 5.30
C HIS A 46 -5.62 9.81 4.94
N LEU A 47 -6.06 9.91 3.70
CA LEU A 47 -7.10 10.85 3.28
C LEU A 47 -8.48 10.26 3.59
N GLY A 48 -8.73 9.01 3.15
CA GLY A 48 -9.89 8.22 3.53
C GLY A 48 -9.70 7.51 4.87
N TYR A 49 -10.80 7.14 5.50
CA TYR A 49 -10.80 6.42 6.78
C TYR A 49 -11.49 5.06 6.73
N ASN A 50 -12.33 4.83 5.72
CA ASN A 50 -13.17 3.65 5.59
C ASN A 50 -12.38 2.40 5.19
N MET A 51 -11.49 1.93 6.08
CA MET A 51 -10.74 0.67 5.90
C MET A 51 -11.36 -0.49 6.67
N TRP A 52 -12.18 -0.21 7.69
CA TRP A 52 -12.74 -1.22 8.60
C TRP A 52 -14.28 -1.21 8.57
N HIS A 53 -14.90 -1.94 9.48
CA HIS A 53 -16.32 -2.27 9.52
C HIS A 53 -17.30 -1.11 9.78
N ASP A 54 -16.86 0.01 10.37
CA ASP A 54 -17.74 1.15 10.69
C ASP A 54 -17.55 2.27 9.67
N PRO A 55 -18.18 2.21 8.48
CA PRO A 55 -17.98 3.20 7.44
C PRO A 55 -18.49 4.57 7.86
N GLN A 56 -17.66 5.59 7.66
CA GLN A 56 -18.04 6.98 7.87
C GLN A 56 -18.70 7.52 6.61
N THR A 57 -19.76 8.30 6.76
CA THR A 57 -20.48 8.96 5.66
C THR A 57 -19.96 10.35 5.36
N LYS A 58 -18.98 10.81 6.14
CA LYS A 58 -18.37 12.13 6.04
C LYS A 58 -16.87 12.05 6.27
N LEU A 59 -16.10 12.72 5.44
CA LEU A 59 -14.67 12.89 5.64
C LEU A 59 -14.39 13.79 6.84
N ASN A 60 -13.75 13.26 7.86
CA ASN A 60 -13.46 13.97 9.12
C ASN A 60 -11.98 14.37 9.22
N LEU A 61 -11.37 14.71 8.09
CA LEU A 61 -9.98 15.15 8.00
C LEU A 61 -9.84 16.59 8.50
N ASN A 62 -8.85 16.86 9.35
CA ASN A 62 -8.41 18.22 9.67
C ASN A 62 -7.34 18.66 8.67
N GLU A 63 -7.74 19.41 7.65
CA GLU A 63 -6.86 19.84 6.57
C GLU A 63 -5.71 20.75 7.06
N ALA A 64 -5.91 21.52 8.13
CA ALA A 64 -4.84 22.34 8.68
C ALA A 64 -3.72 21.48 9.30
N LEU A 65 -4.07 20.42 10.04
CA LEU A 65 -3.11 19.47 10.59
C LEU A 65 -2.45 18.62 9.49
N TRP A 66 -3.21 18.31 8.44
CA TRP A 66 -2.67 17.65 7.25
C TRP A 66 -1.57 18.51 6.61
N ASP A 67 -1.84 19.80 6.37
CA ASP A 67 -0.87 20.70 5.78
C ASP A 67 0.35 20.92 6.67
N GLN A 68 0.18 21.00 7.99
CA GLN A 68 1.28 21.06 8.95
C GLN A 68 2.14 19.80 8.90
N THR A 69 1.52 18.61 8.77
CA THR A 69 2.25 17.34 8.62
C THR A 69 3.09 17.33 7.34
N ILE A 70 2.54 17.79 6.21
CA ILE A 70 3.27 17.92 4.94
C ILE A 70 4.46 18.88 5.07
N ALA A 71 4.25 20.04 5.70
CA ALA A 71 5.33 21.00 5.94
C ALA A 71 6.45 20.38 6.81
N PHE A 72 6.08 19.62 7.84
CA PHE A 72 7.03 18.91 8.68
C PHE A 72 7.76 17.79 7.95
N MET A 73 7.10 17.06 7.05
CA MET A 73 7.75 16.10 6.16
C MET A 73 8.85 16.77 5.31
N ALA A 74 8.56 17.95 4.73
CA ALA A 74 9.54 18.70 3.95
C ALA A 74 10.73 19.17 4.81
N GLU A 75 10.48 19.67 6.03
CA GLU A 75 11.51 20.05 7.01
C GLU A 75 12.45 18.86 7.30
N LYS A 76 11.88 17.67 7.51
CA LYS A 76 12.60 16.43 7.81
C LYS A 76 13.13 15.70 6.56
N LYS A 77 13.06 16.34 5.39
CA LYS A 77 13.55 15.80 4.12
C LYS A 77 12.94 14.43 3.77
N MET A 78 11.70 14.18 4.18
CA MET A 78 10.92 13.09 3.63
C MET A 78 10.65 13.39 2.15
N ASN A 79 10.81 12.41 1.27
CA ASN A 79 10.80 12.65 -0.16
C ASN A 79 9.70 11.88 -0.92
N LEU A 80 8.88 11.10 -0.19
CA LEU A 80 7.74 10.40 -0.76
C LEU A 80 6.57 10.39 0.21
N LEU A 81 5.39 10.77 -0.28
CA LEU A 81 4.12 10.70 0.42
C LEU A 81 3.25 9.64 -0.23
N VAL A 82 2.88 8.61 0.54
CA VAL A 82 1.83 7.66 0.16
C VAL A 82 0.51 8.16 0.69
N VAL A 83 -0.43 8.49 -0.18
CA VAL A 83 -1.78 8.93 0.20
C VAL A 83 -2.73 7.75 0.10
N ASP A 84 -3.21 7.27 1.25
CA ASP A 84 -4.31 6.30 1.30
C ASP A 84 -5.62 7.04 1.03
N VAL A 85 -6.08 6.96 -0.22
CA VAL A 85 -7.17 7.83 -0.67
C VAL A 85 -8.55 7.33 -0.26
N GLY A 86 -8.78 6.01 -0.31
CA GLY A 86 -10.06 5.42 0.05
C GLY A 86 -11.26 6.20 -0.50
N GLU A 87 -12.28 6.39 0.32
CA GLU A 87 -13.46 7.21 0.03
C GLU A 87 -13.18 8.72 0.08
N GLY A 88 -11.99 9.12 0.50
CA GLY A 88 -11.59 10.53 0.55
C GLY A 88 -11.45 11.21 -0.81
N LEU A 89 -11.47 10.44 -1.91
CA LEU A 89 -11.42 10.94 -3.28
C LEU A 89 -12.73 10.62 -4.02
N ALA A 90 -13.30 11.62 -4.67
CA ALA A 90 -14.45 11.45 -5.55
C ALA A 90 -13.98 10.92 -6.92
N PHE A 91 -14.18 9.63 -7.16
CA PHE A 91 -13.83 8.99 -8.43
C PHE A 91 -14.85 9.35 -9.52
N PRO A 92 -14.42 9.92 -10.66
CA PRO A 92 -15.35 10.30 -11.73
C PRO A 92 -16.21 9.16 -12.27
N SER A 93 -15.64 7.95 -12.36
CA SER A 93 -16.34 6.76 -12.87
C SER A 93 -17.18 6.04 -11.82
N ARG A 94 -16.98 6.34 -10.53
CA ARG A 94 -17.64 5.70 -9.38
C ARG A 94 -18.03 6.74 -8.33
N PRO A 95 -18.89 7.72 -8.70
CA PRO A 95 -19.27 8.80 -7.78
C PRO A 95 -19.98 8.30 -6.51
N GLU A 96 -20.59 7.12 -6.56
CA GLU A 96 -21.27 6.47 -5.44
C GLU A 96 -20.33 6.06 -4.29
N LEU A 97 -19.01 6.05 -4.51
CA LEU A 97 -18.00 5.74 -3.48
C LEU A 97 -17.61 6.97 -2.66
N ALA A 98 -17.95 8.15 -3.11
CA ALA A 98 -17.63 9.38 -2.40
C ALA A 98 -18.53 9.55 -1.16
N VAL A 99 -17.94 10.12 -0.10
CA VAL A 99 -18.66 10.55 1.10
C VAL A 99 -18.76 12.08 1.15
N ASP A 100 -19.54 12.62 2.08
CA ASP A 100 -19.59 14.07 2.28
C ASP A 100 -18.17 14.60 2.61
N GLY A 101 -17.73 15.61 1.86
CA GLY A 101 -16.40 16.21 2.01
C GLY A 101 -15.27 15.51 1.28
N SER A 102 -15.52 14.43 0.50
CA SER A 102 -14.49 13.84 -0.37
C SER A 102 -13.87 14.88 -1.30
N TRP A 103 -12.57 14.77 -1.50
CA TRP A 103 -11.85 15.71 -2.37
C TRP A 103 -12.21 15.48 -3.83
N SER A 104 -12.49 16.58 -4.53
CA SER A 104 -12.68 16.52 -5.98
C SER A 104 -11.36 16.18 -6.70
N PRO A 105 -11.42 15.63 -7.93
CA PRO A 105 -10.25 15.43 -8.78
C PRO A 105 -9.39 16.70 -8.93
N ALA A 106 -10.02 17.86 -9.06
CA ALA A 106 -9.30 19.13 -9.18
C ALA A 106 -8.52 19.49 -7.90
N LYS A 107 -9.15 19.30 -6.71
CA LYS A 107 -8.50 19.54 -5.42
C LYS A 107 -7.32 18.60 -5.22
N MET A 108 -7.46 17.31 -5.55
CA MET A 108 -6.39 16.34 -5.45
C MET A 108 -5.23 16.67 -6.40
N ARG A 109 -5.49 17.03 -7.66
CA ARG A 109 -4.43 17.45 -8.58
C ARG A 109 -3.66 18.68 -8.07
N ALA A 110 -4.37 19.68 -7.54
CA ALA A 110 -3.74 20.85 -6.96
C ALA A 110 -2.88 20.50 -5.74
N PHE A 111 -3.36 19.58 -4.89
CA PHE A 111 -2.60 19.06 -3.76
C PHE A 111 -1.32 18.34 -4.21
N VAL A 112 -1.42 17.40 -5.15
CA VAL A 112 -0.26 16.68 -5.71
C VAL A 112 0.77 17.65 -6.27
N ALA A 113 0.35 18.62 -7.08
CA ALA A 113 1.25 19.64 -7.65
C ALA A 113 1.94 20.48 -6.55
N ARG A 114 1.22 20.88 -5.53
CA ARG A 114 1.75 21.66 -4.40
C ARG A 114 2.79 20.86 -3.61
N VAL A 115 2.52 19.60 -3.29
CA VAL A 115 3.43 18.74 -2.53
C VAL A 115 4.67 18.38 -3.34
N ASN A 116 4.52 18.11 -4.64
CA ASN A 116 5.65 17.93 -5.54
C ASN A 116 6.54 19.19 -5.58
N GLY A 117 5.95 20.39 -5.51
CA GLY A 117 6.69 21.65 -5.41
C GLY A 117 7.57 21.79 -4.14
N LEU A 118 7.30 20.97 -3.10
CA LEU A 118 8.12 20.88 -1.88
C LEU A 118 9.25 19.83 -2.00
N GLY A 119 9.40 19.17 -3.14
CA GLY A 119 10.37 18.10 -3.33
C GLY A 119 9.92 16.74 -2.82
N ILE A 120 8.63 16.54 -2.59
CA ILE A 120 8.04 15.29 -2.11
C ILE A 120 7.22 14.65 -3.24
N GLU A 121 7.63 13.46 -3.69
CA GLU A 121 6.86 12.65 -4.65
C GLU A 121 5.55 12.19 -4.00
N VAL A 122 4.41 12.33 -4.69
CA VAL A 122 3.12 11.89 -4.15
C VAL A 122 2.62 10.68 -4.93
N VAL A 123 2.33 9.59 -4.23
CA VAL A 123 1.80 8.35 -4.80
C VAL A 123 0.52 7.92 -4.09
N PRO A 124 -0.45 7.36 -4.82
CA PRO A 124 -1.70 6.91 -4.23
C PRO A 124 -1.58 5.52 -3.60
N LYS A 125 -2.47 5.27 -2.62
CA LYS A 125 -2.77 3.93 -2.12
C LYS A 125 -4.29 3.71 -2.16
N LEU A 126 -4.68 2.52 -2.62
CA LEU A 126 -6.00 1.93 -2.46
C LEU A 126 -5.83 0.50 -1.94
N ASN A 127 -6.52 0.15 -0.86
CA ASN A 127 -6.38 -1.20 -0.31
C ASN A 127 -7.46 -2.13 -0.85
N PHE A 128 -7.05 -3.20 -1.53
CA PHE A 128 -7.93 -4.20 -2.14
C PHE A 128 -8.03 -5.52 -1.35
N SER A 129 -7.42 -5.59 -0.16
CA SER A 129 -7.71 -6.67 0.79
C SER A 129 -9.16 -6.56 1.27
N ALA A 130 -9.89 -7.68 1.31
CA ALA A 130 -11.26 -7.68 1.82
C ALA A 130 -11.38 -7.34 3.32
N THR A 131 -10.27 -7.27 4.03
CA THR A 131 -10.19 -6.75 5.40
C THR A 131 -10.26 -5.22 5.44
N HIS A 132 -9.73 -4.54 4.41
CA HIS A 132 -9.49 -3.10 4.40
C HIS A 132 -10.19 -2.38 3.22
N ASP A 133 -11.21 -2.98 2.63
CA ASP A 133 -11.86 -2.49 1.42
C ASP A 133 -13.24 -1.86 1.65
N VAL A 134 -13.60 -1.53 2.89
CA VAL A 134 -14.92 -0.92 3.23
C VAL A 134 -15.19 0.36 2.42
N TRP A 135 -14.14 1.10 2.05
CA TRP A 135 -14.21 2.27 1.18
C TRP A 135 -14.79 1.96 -0.23
N LEU A 136 -14.73 0.70 -0.68
CA LEU A 136 -15.36 0.26 -1.94
C LEU A 136 -16.90 0.14 -1.84
N GLY A 137 -17.49 0.46 -0.69
CA GLY A 137 -18.93 0.49 -0.49
C GLY A 137 -19.58 -0.84 -0.87
N VAL A 138 -20.55 -0.83 -1.75
CA VAL A 138 -21.28 -2.05 -2.19
C VAL A 138 -20.37 -3.09 -2.86
N TYR A 139 -19.24 -2.68 -3.42
CA TYR A 139 -18.33 -3.59 -4.12
C TYR A 139 -17.45 -4.39 -3.18
N SER A 140 -17.23 -3.93 -1.95
CA SER A 140 -16.41 -4.62 -0.95
C SER A 140 -16.92 -6.02 -0.61
N ARG A 141 -18.23 -6.25 -0.83
CA ARG A 141 -18.87 -7.57 -0.62
C ARG A 141 -19.17 -8.32 -1.91
N MET A 142 -18.63 -7.83 -3.03
CA MET A 142 -18.76 -8.45 -4.35
C MET A 142 -17.41 -8.93 -4.90
N VAL A 143 -16.40 -9.13 -4.05
CA VAL A 143 -15.05 -9.56 -4.48
C VAL A 143 -15.13 -10.75 -5.44
N SER A 144 -14.20 -10.81 -6.39
CA SER A 144 -14.15 -11.84 -7.43
C SER A 144 -15.38 -11.88 -8.37
N SER A 145 -16.25 -10.89 -8.35
CA SER A 145 -17.36 -10.77 -9.30
C SER A 145 -17.02 -9.82 -10.44
N ARG A 146 -17.79 -9.92 -11.55
CA ARG A 146 -17.62 -9.00 -12.70
C ARG A 146 -17.76 -7.53 -12.28
N LYS A 147 -18.74 -7.22 -11.41
CA LYS A 147 -18.97 -5.85 -10.92
C LYS A 147 -17.79 -5.34 -10.09
N TYR A 148 -17.21 -6.20 -9.27
CA TYR A 148 -16.00 -5.89 -8.51
C TYR A 148 -14.84 -5.54 -9.46
N TYR A 149 -14.55 -6.36 -10.45
CA TYR A 149 -13.45 -6.11 -11.40
C TYR A 149 -13.64 -4.82 -12.20
N GLU A 150 -14.88 -4.53 -12.63
CA GLU A 150 -15.22 -3.26 -13.31
C GLU A 150 -14.93 -2.06 -12.37
N ALA A 151 -15.37 -2.12 -11.10
CA ALA A 151 -15.13 -1.06 -10.14
C ALA A 151 -13.64 -0.88 -9.82
N VAL A 152 -12.91 -1.97 -9.56
CA VAL A 152 -11.45 -1.95 -9.32
C VAL A 152 -10.70 -1.29 -10.46
N LYS A 153 -10.98 -1.69 -11.70
CA LYS A 153 -10.36 -1.11 -12.89
C LYS A 153 -10.65 0.39 -13.01
N ASP A 154 -11.88 0.80 -12.76
CA ASP A 154 -12.30 2.20 -12.87
C ASP A 154 -11.60 3.06 -11.82
N VAL A 155 -11.59 2.66 -10.54
CA VAL A 155 -10.97 3.46 -9.47
C VAL A 155 -9.45 3.54 -9.61
N ILE A 156 -8.77 2.47 -10.06
CA ILE A 156 -7.33 2.49 -10.33
C ILE A 156 -7.02 3.46 -11.47
N ARG A 157 -7.76 3.38 -12.59
CA ARG A 157 -7.59 4.29 -13.72
C ARG A 157 -7.82 5.75 -13.32
N ASP A 158 -8.96 6.05 -12.70
CA ASP A 158 -9.32 7.40 -12.28
C ASP A 158 -8.26 7.98 -11.32
N THR A 159 -7.79 7.17 -10.36
CA THR A 159 -6.74 7.57 -9.43
C THR A 159 -5.42 7.86 -10.15
N ALA A 160 -4.99 6.97 -11.05
CA ALA A 160 -3.75 7.18 -11.81
C ALA A 160 -3.82 8.45 -12.68
N GLU A 161 -4.96 8.73 -13.33
CA GLU A 161 -5.18 9.96 -14.10
C GLU A 161 -5.17 11.22 -13.21
N ILE A 162 -5.77 11.14 -12.01
CA ILE A 162 -5.81 12.26 -11.05
C ILE A 162 -4.42 12.57 -10.51
N PHE A 163 -3.60 11.54 -10.24
CA PHE A 163 -2.23 11.67 -9.78
C PHE A 163 -1.22 11.87 -10.92
N SER A 164 -1.68 12.07 -12.16
CA SER A 164 -0.83 12.32 -13.35
C SER A 164 0.14 11.19 -13.66
N SER A 165 -0.37 9.95 -13.67
CA SER A 165 0.39 8.71 -13.91
C SER A 165 1.55 8.54 -12.93
N PRO A 166 1.25 8.31 -11.64
CA PRO A 166 2.25 8.16 -10.58
C PRO A 166 3.17 6.98 -10.86
N ARG A 167 4.45 7.11 -10.52
CA ARG A 167 5.45 6.05 -10.71
C ARG A 167 5.10 4.76 -9.95
N LEU A 168 4.58 4.90 -8.73
CA LEU A 168 4.17 3.82 -7.87
C LEU A 168 2.68 3.93 -7.54
N PHE A 169 2.02 2.79 -7.38
CA PHE A 169 0.64 2.71 -6.92
C PHE A 169 0.54 1.61 -5.86
N HIS A 170 0.26 1.97 -4.59
CA HIS A 170 0.14 1.00 -3.52
C HIS A 170 -1.26 0.37 -3.50
N LEU A 171 -1.34 -0.95 -3.65
CA LEU A 171 -2.58 -1.71 -3.80
C LEU A 171 -3.07 -2.36 -2.48
N GLY A 172 -2.34 -2.18 -1.38
CA GLY A 172 -2.66 -2.83 -0.11
C GLY A 172 -2.37 -4.32 -0.11
N TRP A 173 -3.42 -5.16 -0.01
CA TRP A 173 -3.37 -6.62 -0.02
C TRP A 173 -2.90 -7.28 1.29
N ASP A 174 -3.00 -6.57 2.42
CA ASP A 174 -2.62 -7.05 3.73
C ASP A 174 -3.79 -7.68 4.49
N GLU A 175 -3.44 -8.61 5.40
CA GLU A 175 -4.30 -9.12 6.47
C GLU A 175 -5.64 -9.73 6.03
N GLU A 176 -5.77 -10.27 4.82
CA GLU A 176 -7.01 -10.88 4.36
C GLU A 176 -7.27 -12.21 5.08
N THR A 177 -7.81 -12.12 6.28
CA THR A 177 -8.14 -13.24 7.14
C THR A 177 -9.53 -13.09 7.76
N ALA A 178 -10.16 -14.22 8.14
CA ALA A 178 -11.44 -14.19 8.86
C ALA A 178 -11.30 -13.52 10.25
N GLN A 179 -10.11 -13.63 10.88
CA GLN A 179 -9.86 -13.02 12.18
C GLN A 179 -9.90 -11.48 12.12
N HIS A 180 -9.26 -10.90 11.11
CA HIS A 180 -9.25 -9.44 10.92
C HIS A 180 -10.63 -8.90 10.51
N GLN A 181 -11.48 -9.75 9.93
CA GLN A 181 -12.87 -9.41 9.55
C GLN A 181 -13.90 -9.81 10.61
N SER A 182 -13.48 -10.15 11.84
CA SER A 182 -14.36 -10.65 12.91
C SER A 182 -15.46 -9.69 13.37
N ARG A 183 -15.37 -8.41 13.03
CA ARG A 183 -16.38 -7.39 13.33
C ARG A 183 -17.32 -7.09 12.16
N GLN A 184 -17.10 -7.72 11.00
CA GLN A 184 -17.96 -7.58 9.83
C GLN A 184 -19.09 -8.61 9.89
N ASP A 185 -20.22 -8.36 9.21
CA ASP A 185 -21.38 -9.28 9.18
C ASP A 185 -21.03 -10.65 8.63
N TYR A 186 -20.05 -10.71 7.71
CA TYR A 186 -19.47 -11.94 7.18
C TYR A 186 -18.04 -11.69 6.67
N ALA A 187 -17.22 -12.72 6.72
CA ALA A 187 -15.84 -12.64 6.23
C ALA A 187 -15.75 -13.12 4.78
N VAL A 188 -14.99 -12.38 3.98
CA VAL A 188 -14.58 -12.77 2.63
C VAL A 188 -13.08 -13.02 2.64
N VAL A 189 -12.66 -14.25 2.44
CA VAL A 189 -11.25 -14.64 2.40
C VAL A 189 -10.99 -15.41 1.11
N ARG A 190 -10.33 -14.77 0.18
CA ARG A 190 -9.93 -15.41 -1.08
C ARG A 190 -8.82 -16.43 -0.82
N GLN A 191 -8.85 -17.54 -1.50
CA GLN A 191 -7.89 -18.63 -1.27
C GLN A 191 -7.36 -19.21 -2.59
N GLY A 192 -6.12 -19.70 -2.56
CA GLY A 192 -5.50 -20.41 -3.65
C GLY A 192 -5.51 -19.60 -4.95
N ASP A 193 -5.91 -20.22 -6.05
CA ASP A 193 -5.89 -19.58 -7.38
C ASP A 193 -6.85 -18.41 -7.51
N LEU A 194 -7.91 -18.33 -6.71
CA LEU A 194 -8.81 -17.16 -6.71
C LEU A 194 -8.14 -15.94 -6.13
N TRP A 195 -7.38 -16.08 -5.03
CA TRP A 195 -6.58 -14.99 -4.50
C TRP A 195 -5.59 -14.47 -5.53
N TRP A 196 -4.87 -15.37 -6.18
CA TRP A 196 -3.91 -15.02 -7.23
C TRP A 196 -4.56 -14.36 -8.44
N HIS A 197 -5.74 -14.82 -8.85
CA HIS A 197 -6.47 -14.20 -9.94
C HIS A 197 -6.79 -12.74 -9.65
N ASP A 198 -7.35 -12.46 -8.48
CA ASP A 198 -7.73 -11.10 -8.09
C ASP A 198 -6.52 -10.21 -7.85
N PHE A 199 -5.49 -10.74 -7.19
CA PHE A 199 -4.23 -10.04 -6.97
C PHE A 199 -3.59 -9.63 -8.31
N LEU A 200 -3.40 -10.57 -9.23
CA LEU A 200 -2.81 -10.30 -10.54
C LEU A 200 -3.68 -9.39 -11.40
N TYR A 201 -4.99 -9.41 -11.21
CA TYR A 201 -5.90 -8.47 -11.88
C TYR A 201 -5.64 -7.03 -11.41
N THR A 202 -5.52 -6.79 -10.10
CA THR A 202 -5.22 -5.45 -9.59
C THR A 202 -3.82 -4.97 -9.98
N VAL A 203 -2.83 -5.87 -9.94
CA VAL A 203 -1.47 -5.61 -10.45
C VAL A 203 -1.52 -5.14 -11.90
N LYS A 204 -2.22 -5.90 -12.75
CA LYS A 204 -2.37 -5.54 -14.17
C LYS A 204 -3.09 -4.21 -14.35
N CYS A 205 -4.12 -3.91 -13.59
CA CYS A 205 -4.81 -2.62 -13.68
C CYS A 205 -3.88 -1.44 -13.37
N ALA A 206 -3.00 -1.57 -12.36
CA ALA A 206 -2.00 -0.54 -12.05
C ALA A 206 -0.95 -0.39 -13.17
N GLU A 207 -0.45 -1.51 -13.71
CA GLU A 207 0.50 -1.51 -14.83
C GLU A 207 -0.11 -0.93 -16.11
N ASP A 208 -1.37 -1.28 -16.44
CA ASP A 208 -2.11 -0.72 -17.57
C ASP A 208 -2.36 0.79 -17.42
N ALA A 209 -2.44 1.28 -16.19
CA ALA A 209 -2.53 2.70 -15.87
C ALA A 209 -1.17 3.42 -15.84
N GLY A 210 -0.07 2.72 -16.16
CA GLY A 210 1.28 3.28 -16.26
C GLY A 210 2.04 3.38 -14.94
N SER A 211 1.54 2.74 -13.86
CA SER A 211 2.15 2.75 -12.54
C SER A 211 2.79 1.40 -12.21
N ARG A 212 3.90 1.42 -11.48
CA ARG A 212 4.46 0.21 -10.89
C ARG A 212 3.64 -0.17 -9.65
N PRO A 213 3.07 -1.39 -9.58
CA PRO A 213 2.32 -1.85 -8.42
C PRO A 213 3.22 -2.02 -7.20
N TRP A 214 2.67 -1.68 -6.03
CA TRP A 214 3.32 -1.77 -4.73
C TRP A 214 2.33 -2.39 -3.73
N VAL A 215 2.78 -3.32 -2.89
CA VAL A 215 1.90 -4.07 -1.99
C VAL A 215 2.52 -4.28 -0.62
N TRP A 216 1.67 -4.56 0.37
CA TRP A 216 2.08 -5.24 1.59
C TRP A 216 2.35 -6.70 1.28
N SER A 217 3.42 -7.27 1.82
CA SER A 217 3.88 -8.60 1.43
C SER A 217 3.59 -9.70 2.46
N ASP A 218 2.78 -9.42 3.45
CA ASP A 218 2.46 -10.33 4.57
C ASP A 218 1.75 -11.64 4.14
N TYR A 219 1.06 -11.65 2.99
CA TYR A 219 0.57 -12.91 2.41
C TYR A 219 1.69 -13.95 2.27
N GLY A 220 2.90 -13.50 1.92
CA GLY A 220 4.08 -14.35 1.81
C GLY A 220 4.59 -14.94 3.12
N TRP A 221 4.14 -14.46 4.29
CA TRP A 221 4.54 -15.05 5.57
C TRP A 221 4.05 -16.48 5.74
N HIS A 222 2.92 -16.82 5.13
CA HIS A 222 2.24 -18.10 5.28
C HIS A 222 2.05 -18.86 3.96
N HIS A 223 2.42 -18.23 2.82
CA HIS A 223 2.22 -18.76 1.47
C HIS A 223 3.55 -18.78 0.71
N THR A 224 4.24 -19.91 0.73
CA THR A 224 5.59 -20.06 0.12
C THR A 224 5.61 -19.89 -1.40
N ASP A 225 4.47 -20.12 -2.07
CA ASP A 225 4.29 -19.90 -3.51
C ASP A 225 4.30 -18.41 -3.89
N TYR A 226 4.15 -17.51 -2.90
CA TYR A 226 4.22 -16.05 -3.11
C TYR A 226 5.51 -15.62 -3.81
N LEU A 227 6.65 -16.13 -3.37
CA LEU A 227 7.97 -15.76 -3.90
C LEU A 227 8.18 -16.16 -5.38
N THR A 228 7.41 -17.14 -5.85
CA THR A 228 7.50 -17.66 -7.23
C THR A 228 6.39 -17.16 -8.14
N ARG A 229 5.20 -16.89 -7.60
CA ARG A 229 4.01 -16.47 -8.36
C ARG A 229 3.86 -14.94 -8.47
N CYS A 230 4.34 -14.19 -7.47
CA CYS A 230 4.30 -12.73 -7.49
C CYS A 230 5.23 -12.19 -8.61
N PRO A 231 4.75 -11.28 -9.48
CA PRO A 231 5.59 -10.68 -10.51
C PRO A 231 6.71 -9.82 -9.91
N LYS A 232 7.90 -9.84 -10.51
CA LYS A 232 9.05 -9.05 -10.04
C LYS A 232 8.90 -7.53 -10.26
N SER A 233 7.93 -7.13 -11.06
CA SER A 233 7.52 -5.72 -11.20
C SER A 233 6.93 -5.16 -9.91
N VAL A 234 6.33 -6.02 -9.06
CA VAL A 234 5.64 -5.59 -7.83
C VAL A 234 6.65 -5.19 -6.75
N MET A 235 6.60 -3.93 -6.31
CA MET A 235 7.35 -3.43 -5.15
C MET A 235 6.79 -4.05 -3.86
N GLN A 236 7.65 -4.46 -2.94
CA GLN A 236 7.27 -5.14 -1.71
C GLN A 236 7.46 -4.24 -0.49
N SER A 237 6.43 -4.12 0.36
CA SER A 237 6.56 -3.60 1.71
C SER A 237 6.24 -4.70 2.70
N ASN A 238 7.28 -5.33 3.21
CA ASN A 238 7.15 -6.12 4.42
C ASN A 238 7.13 -5.15 5.61
N TRP A 239 6.41 -5.47 6.70
CA TRP A 239 6.27 -4.60 7.85
C TRP A 239 6.59 -5.33 9.17
N TYR A 240 7.18 -4.59 10.13
CA TYR A 240 7.53 -5.10 11.44
C TYR A 240 7.39 -4.00 12.50
N TYR A 241 6.58 -4.26 13.53
CA TYR A 241 6.18 -3.25 14.52
C TYR A 241 6.47 -3.67 15.98
N ASP A 242 7.22 -4.77 16.18
CA ASP A 242 7.41 -5.36 17.52
C ASP A 242 8.91 -5.51 17.89
N GLU A 243 9.54 -4.41 18.24
CA GLU A 243 10.96 -4.39 18.58
C GLU A 243 11.32 -5.04 19.91
N ASP A 244 10.41 -4.97 20.89
CA ASP A 244 10.65 -5.26 22.30
C ASP A 244 10.48 -6.74 22.69
N LEU A 245 9.92 -7.54 21.79
CA LEU A 245 9.47 -8.91 22.10
C LEU A 245 10.41 -10.01 21.64
N GLY A 246 11.62 -9.68 21.27
CA GLY A 246 12.65 -10.58 20.74
C GLY A 246 13.65 -9.82 19.87
N GLY A 247 13.44 -8.51 19.72
CA GLY A 247 14.26 -7.63 18.90
C GLY A 247 14.31 -8.13 17.45
N MET A 248 15.44 -7.93 16.78
CA MET A 248 15.68 -8.34 15.40
C MET A 248 16.24 -9.78 15.28
N SER A 249 15.89 -10.68 16.21
CA SER A 249 16.36 -12.06 16.18
C SER A 249 15.59 -12.89 15.13
N LEU A 250 16.34 -13.65 14.32
CA LEU A 250 15.77 -14.63 13.37
C LEU A 250 15.47 -15.99 14.06
N ASP A 251 15.84 -16.13 15.32
CA ASP A 251 15.56 -17.32 16.13
C ASP A 251 14.13 -17.24 16.68
N LYS A 252 13.26 -18.18 16.28
CA LYS A 252 11.86 -18.24 16.68
C LYS A 252 11.64 -18.42 18.20
N GLU A 253 12.63 -19.01 18.92
CA GLU A 253 12.56 -19.18 20.36
C GLU A 253 12.84 -17.85 21.10
N LYS A 254 13.53 -16.92 20.45
CA LYS A 254 13.81 -15.58 20.98
C LYS A 254 12.83 -14.53 20.46
N ASN A 255 12.36 -14.69 19.24
CA ASN A 255 11.43 -13.77 18.60
C ASN A 255 10.31 -14.55 17.91
N ARG A 256 9.10 -14.53 18.46
CA ARG A 256 7.92 -15.19 17.87
C ARG A 256 7.56 -14.65 16.46
N TYR A 257 8.07 -13.49 16.09
CA TYR A 257 7.91 -12.86 14.78
C TYR A 257 9.15 -13.00 13.89
N ALA A 258 10.07 -13.89 14.23
CA ALA A 258 11.25 -14.21 13.42
C ALA A 258 10.90 -14.54 11.96
N HIS A 259 9.70 -15.12 11.69
CA HIS A 259 9.21 -15.40 10.34
C HIS A 259 8.98 -14.12 9.52
N ILE A 260 8.55 -13.01 10.15
CA ILE A 260 8.38 -11.71 9.49
C ILE A 260 9.76 -11.16 9.10
N LEU A 261 10.73 -11.21 10.02
CA LEU A 261 12.10 -10.77 9.72
C LEU A 261 12.75 -11.63 8.64
N LYS A 262 12.50 -12.95 8.68
CA LYS A 262 12.99 -13.87 7.65
C LYS A 262 12.43 -13.53 6.28
N HIS A 263 11.20 -13.04 6.20
CA HIS A 263 10.56 -12.70 4.93
C HIS A 263 11.31 -11.59 4.16
N TYR A 264 11.96 -10.62 4.84
CA TYR A 264 12.84 -9.65 4.17
C TYR A 264 13.97 -10.35 3.41
N LEU A 265 14.55 -11.40 4.00
CA LEU A 265 15.64 -12.18 3.39
C LEU A 265 15.12 -13.09 2.26
N ASP A 266 13.92 -13.64 2.41
CA ASP A 266 13.28 -14.46 1.38
C ASP A 266 12.92 -13.61 0.15
N LEU A 267 12.42 -12.39 0.34
CA LEU A 267 12.18 -11.42 -0.72
C LEU A 267 13.49 -11.00 -1.42
N ASP A 268 14.55 -10.73 -0.65
CA ASP A 268 15.88 -10.40 -1.17
C ASP A 268 16.43 -11.54 -2.04
N LYS A 269 16.47 -12.75 -1.51
CA LYS A 269 16.90 -13.94 -2.24
C LYS A 269 16.09 -14.18 -3.51
N ALA A 270 14.81 -13.85 -3.48
CA ALA A 270 13.93 -13.95 -4.63
C ALA A 270 14.08 -12.79 -5.63
N GLY A 271 14.84 -11.74 -5.32
CA GLY A 271 15.14 -10.60 -6.20
C GLY A 271 14.01 -9.58 -6.28
N PHE A 272 13.26 -9.36 -5.20
CA PHE A 272 12.24 -8.32 -5.13
C PHE A 272 12.79 -7.00 -4.61
N ASP A 273 12.42 -5.92 -5.26
CA ASP A 273 12.62 -4.57 -4.72
C ASP A 273 11.75 -4.35 -3.47
N GLN A 274 12.35 -3.76 -2.43
CA GLN A 274 11.73 -3.61 -1.11
C GLN A 274 11.75 -2.16 -0.61
N ILE A 275 10.62 -1.72 -0.04
CA ILE A 275 10.51 -0.54 0.82
C ILE A 275 9.94 -1.03 2.16
N PRO A 276 10.79 -1.51 3.10
CA PRO A 276 10.35 -1.93 4.42
C PRO A 276 9.55 -0.86 5.15
N CYS A 277 8.50 -1.28 5.87
CA CYS A 277 7.65 -0.38 6.64
C CYS A 277 7.78 -0.61 8.15
N GLY A 278 7.96 0.47 8.89
CA GLY A 278 7.83 0.52 10.35
C GLY A 278 6.64 1.36 10.78
N SER A 279 6.36 1.32 12.07
CA SER A 279 5.27 2.09 12.69
C SER A 279 5.64 2.52 14.10
N ASN A 280 5.09 3.64 14.53
CA ASN A 280 5.07 4.02 15.94
C ASN A 280 3.71 3.69 16.61
N TRP A 281 2.86 2.92 15.95
CA TRP A 281 1.59 2.47 16.50
C TRP A 281 1.81 1.52 17.68
N LEU A 282 1.09 1.75 18.80
CA LEU A 282 1.15 0.92 19.98
C LEU A 282 0.13 -0.21 19.91
N SER A 283 0.59 -1.41 19.67
CA SER A 283 -0.22 -2.63 19.75
C SER A 283 -0.75 -2.87 21.19
N GLY A 284 -1.72 -3.79 21.32
CA GLY A 284 -2.19 -4.20 22.63
C GLY A 284 -1.06 -4.69 23.56
N ARG A 285 -0.01 -5.31 23.01
CA ARG A 285 1.16 -5.79 23.74
C ARG A 285 2.08 -4.67 24.23
N HIS A 286 2.35 -3.68 23.37
CA HIS A 286 3.08 -2.48 23.79
C HIS A 286 2.36 -1.79 24.96
N LYS A 287 1.01 -1.71 24.92
CA LYS A 287 0.19 -1.17 26.01
C LYS A 287 0.27 -2.02 27.27
N GLN A 288 0.23 -3.36 27.16
CA GLN A 288 0.41 -4.27 28.31
C GLN A 288 1.80 -4.16 28.92
N ALA A 289 2.84 -4.04 28.10
CA ALA A 289 4.22 -3.81 28.53
C ALA A 289 4.47 -2.39 29.05
N LYS A 290 3.46 -1.50 28.97
CA LYS A 290 3.53 -0.08 29.37
C LYS A 290 4.67 0.68 28.68
N LEU A 291 4.96 0.35 27.43
CA LEU A 291 5.95 1.05 26.64
C LEU A 291 5.47 2.47 26.29
N PRO A 292 6.33 3.48 26.41
CA PRO A 292 5.97 4.87 26.14
C PRO A 292 5.81 5.16 24.65
N ALA A 293 6.53 4.41 23.79
CA ALA A 293 6.52 4.55 22.35
C ALA A 293 6.82 3.20 21.67
N ASN A 294 6.52 3.10 20.39
CA ASN A 294 7.01 2.03 19.53
C ASN A 294 8.08 2.64 18.61
N GLU A 295 9.32 2.23 18.80
CA GLU A 295 10.49 2.71 18.07
C GLU A 295 11.06 1.63 17.13
N SER A 296 10.27 0.60 16.79
CA SER A 296 10.69 -0.57 16.00
C SER A 296 11.28 -0.22 14.63
N ILE A 297 10.96 0.95 14.08
CA ILE A 297 11.56 1.42 12.82
C ILE A 297 13.07 1.58 12.92
N VAL A 298 13.61 1.98 14.07
CA VAL A 298 15.05 2.23 14.24
C VAL A 298 15.87 0.95 14.09
N PRO A 299 15.63 -0.12 14.89
CA PRO A 299 16.32 -1.39 14.68
C PRO A 299 15.96 -2.07 13.35
N LEU A 300 14.76 -1.85 12.79
CA LEU A 300 14.37 -2.37 11.49
C LEU A 300 15.23 -1.80 10.36
N VAL A 301 15.44 -0.48 10.33
CA VAL A 301 16.31 0.18 9.33
C VAL A 301 17.71 -0.41 9.38
N LYS A 302 18.29 -0.54 10.59
CA LYS A 302 19.60 -1.16 10.77
C LYS A 302 19.62 -2.60 10.25
N PHE A 303 18.66 -3.42 10.66
CA PHE A 303 18.53 -4.81 10.21
C PHE A 303 18.47 -4.92 8.68
N CYS A 304 17.62 -4.14 8.04
CA CYS A 304 17.47 -4.19 6.58
C CYS A 304 18.72 -3.69 5.86
N ARG A 305 19.38 -2.63 6.34
CA ARG A 305 20.67 -2.17 5.78
C ARG A 305 21.77 -3.21 5.87
N GLU A 306 21.79 -4.03 6.93
CA GLU A 306 22.78 -5.08 7.13
C GLU A 306 22.46 -6.37 6.35
N LYS A 307 21.20 -6.68 6.10
CA LYS A 307 20.76 -8.01 5.67
C LYS A 307 20.14 -8.04 4.27
N VAL A 308 19.59 -6.94 3.77
CA VAL A 308 18.99 -6.84 2.44
C VAL A 308 20.01 -6.25 1.48
N SER A 309 20.06 -6.80 0.27
CA SER A 309 20.96 -6.32 -0.80
C SER A 309 20.68 -4.85 -1.11
N PRO A 310 21.70 -3.97 -1.14
CA PRO A 310 21.50 -2.54 -1.41
C PRO A 310 20.78 -2.23 -2.72
N GLN A 311 20.94 -3.09 -3.73
CA GLN A 311 20.28 -2.95 -5.03
C GLN A 311 18.77 -3.17 -4.97
N LEU A 312 18.30 -3.97 -4.01
CA LEU A 312 16.89 -4.31 -3.81
C LEU A 312 16.22 -3.45 -2.73
N LEU A 313 17.00 -2.85 -1.83
CA LEU A 313 16.50 -1.95 -0.79
C LEU A 313 16.33 -0.53 -1.37
N LYS A 314 15.08 -0.12 -1.62
CA LYS A 314 14.78 1.18 -2.25
C LYS A 314 14.62 2.33 -1.26
N GLY A 315 14.54 2.04 0.02
CA GLY A 315 14.37 2.97 1.12
C GLY A 315 13.44 2.41 2.19
N PHE A 316 12.78 3.29 2.94
CA PHE A 316 11.94 2.92 4.07
C PHE A 316 10.65 3.74 4.11
N MET A 317 9.62 3.17 4.74
CA MET A 317 8.35 3.83 4.95
C MET A 317 7.96 3.83 6.44
N MET A 318 7.36 4.92 6.88
CA MET A 318 6.71 5.07 8.17
C MET A 318 5.20 5.16 7.98
N ALA A 319 4.45 4.35 8.72
CA ALA A 319 3.00 4.40 8.80
C ALA A 319 2.57 4.52 10.26
N SER A 320 2.11 5.69 10.66
CA SER A 320 1.69 5.93 12.07
C SER A 320 0.30 5.38 12.38
N TRP A 321 -0.47 4.99 11.36
CA TRP A 321 -1.85 4.50 11.48
C TRP A 321 -2.76 5.45 12.27
N ALA A 322 -2.52 6.74 12.17
CA ALA A 322 -3.25 7.79 12.86
C ALA A 322 -3.90 8.75 11.84
N TYR A 323 -5.22 8.65 11.70
CA TYR A 323 -6.02 9.51 10.83
C TYR A 323 -6.04 10.95 11.37
N LEU A 324 -5.64 11.91 10.55
CA LEU A 324 -5.41 13.31 10.93
C LEU A 324 -6.72 14.10 11.17
N LYS A 325 -7.46 13.72 12.20
CA LYS A 325 -8.69 14.40 12.63
C LYS A 325 -8.49 15.37 13.79
N ASP A 326 -7.45 15.19 14.59
CA ASP A 326 -7.20 15.92 15.84
C ASP A 326 -5.71 16.05 16.16
N GLU A 327 -5.37 16.84 17.17
CA GLU A 327 -3.99 17.08 17.62
C GLU A 327 -3.27 15.82 18.11
N GLN A 328 -3.99 14.83 18.63
CA GLN A 328 -3.37 13.57 19.07
C GLN A 328 -2.88 12.78 17.84
N ALA A 329 -3.68 12.74 16.79
CA ALA A 329 -3.28 12.10 15.53
C ALA A 329 -2.13 12.85 14.84
N TYR A 330 -2.12 14.19 14.92
CA TYR A 330 -1.03 15.01 14.43
C TYR A 330 0.27 14.71 15.19
N ALA A 331 0.22 14.67 16.52
CA ALA A 331 1.39 14.35 17.34
C ALA A 331 1.94 12.94 17.03
N ALA A 332 1.07 11.94 16.79
CA ALA A 332 1.48 10.60 16.43
C ALA A 332 2.19 10.55 15.05
N ASN A 333 1.64 11.24 14.04
CA ASN A 333 2.27 11.31 12.71
C ASN A 333 3.61 12.05 12.77
N ARG A 334 3.68 13.16 13.51
CA ARG A 334 4.91 13.92 13.73
C ARG A 334 6.00 13.06 14.38
N ALA A 335 5.66 12.36 15.47
CA ALA A 335 6.59 11.44 16.15
C ALA A 335 7.08 10.32 15.23
N GLY A 336 6.20 9.76 14.40
CA GLY A 336 6.59 8.76 13.40
C GLY A 336 7.61 9.31 12.39
N ILE A 337 7.40 10.53 11.89
CA ILE A 337 8.33 11.20 10.97
C ILE A 337 9.69 11.43 11.66
N GLU A 338 9.70 11.88 12.93
CA GLU A 338 10.92 12.08 13.71
C GLU A 338 11.69 10.77 13.91
N LEU A 339 10.99 9.66 14.20
CA LEU A 339 11.60 8.34 14.34
C LEU A 339 12.20 7.83 13.02
N LEU A 340 11.53 8.03 11.90
CA LEU A 340 12.09 7.66 10.60
C LEU A 340 13.33 8.51 10.27
N ASP A 341 13.28 9.82 10.51
CA ASP A 341 14.43 10.71 10.33
C ASP A 341 15.63 10.25 11.18
N LEU A 342 15.39 9.94 12.46
CA LEU A 342 16.42 9.40 13.37
C LEU A 342 17.00 8.06 12.86
N ALA A 343 16.14 7.14 12.41
CA ALA A 343 16.56 5.83 11.92
C ALA A 343 17.42 5.90 10.65
N LEU A 344 17.26 6.95 9.85
CA LEU A 344 17.95 7.12 8.56
C LEU A 344 19.29 7.84 8.68
N GLN A 345 19.58 8.50 9.81
CA GLN A 345 20.89 9.10 10.12
C GLN A 345 21.95 8.03 10.34
#